data_986c86f1750db162bed1f33e5bafabf0
#
_entry.id   986c86f1750db162bed1f33e5bafabf0
#
_cell.length_a   1.000
_cell.length_b   1.000
_cell.length_c   1.000
_cell.angle_alpha   90.00
_cell.angle_beta   90.00
_cell.angle_gamma   90.00
#
_symmetry.space_group_name_H-M   'P 1'
#
loop_
_entity.id
_entity.type
_entity.pdbx_description
1 polymer ?
#
loop_
_entity_poly.entity_id
_entity_poly.type
_entity_poly.pdbx_seq_one_letter_code
_entity_poly.pdbx_strand_id
1 'polypeptide(L)'
;MAQSFIITKDGFVNEDTNQDFVVIESNGKSQKGMFEAIKSGINKVLLNPEIEKIEETEYTTISVIAANKIRHSNFLSFRYKIEFSFKDNAVKIQITYIDIIGYKKVMYFKKESGKEYDKNVSFLVKENGKIRSYERGLLEDFSDDIISETKRAIKQAW
;
A
#
# COMPACT_ATOMS: atom_id res chain seq x y z
N MET A 1 -2.24 -13.23 -15.46
CA MET A 1 -1.16 -12.24 -15.34
C MET A 1 -1.12 -11.64 -13.95
N ALA A 2 0.08 -11.38 -13.45
CA ALA A 2 0.22 -10.72 -12.17
C ALA A 2 -0.16 -9.23 -12.32
N GLN A 3 -1.09 -8.76 -11.48
CA GLN A 3 -1.44 -7.35 -11.43
C GLN A 3 -0.46 -6.60 -10.53
N SER A 4 -0.20 -5.36 -10.85
CA SER A 4 0.67 -4.49 -10.06
C SER A 4 0.11 -3.07 -9.98
N PHE A 5 0.61 -2.31 -9.01
CA PHE A 5 0.27 -0.90 -8.90
C PHE A 5 1.28 -0.02 -9.61
N ILE A 6 0.78 1.06 -10.19
CA ILE A 6 1.58 2.22 -10.57
C ILE A 6 1.08 3.43 -9.81
N ILE A 7 1.92 4.43 -9.69
CA ILE A 7 1.55 5.69 -9.04
C ILE A 7 1.14 6.71 -10.11
N THR A 8 -0.05 7.25 -9.92
CA THR A 8 -0.59 8.34 -10.75
C THR A 8 -0.95 9.52 -9.85
N LYS A 9 -1.52 10.56 -10.43
CA LYS A 9 -2.05 11.71 -9.68
C LYS A 9 -3.13 11.32 -8.68
N ASP A 10 -3.79 10.18 -8.91
CA ASP A 10 -4.87 9.67 -8.07
C ASP A 10 -4.40 8.65 -7.03
N GLY A 11 -3.08 8.43 -6.92
CA GLY A 11 -2.50 7.50 -5.98
C GLY A 11 -2.11 6.18 -6.62
N PHE A 12 -2.23 5.10 -5.85
CA PHE A 12 -1.95 3.74 -6.33
C PHE A 12 -3.10 3.26 -7.19
N VAL A 13 -2.80 2.95 -8.44
CA VAL A 13 -3.78 2.38 -9.36
C VAL A 13 -3.22 1.13 -10.03
N ASN A 14 -4.12 0.22 -10.41
CA ASN A 14 -3.77 -0.98 -11.14
C ASN A 14 -3.27 -0.60 -12.54
N GLU A 15 -2.09 -1.08 -12.89
CA GLU A 15 -1.45 -0.78 -14.17
C GLU A 15 -2.32 -1.17 -15.38
N ASP A 16 -3.04 -2.30 -15.25
CA ASP A 16 -3.82 -2.84 -16.37
C ASP A 16 -5.25 -2.29 -16.47
N THR A 17 -5.88 -2.03 -15.31
CA THR A 17 -7.32 -1.68 -15.26
C THR A 17 -7.59 -0.23 -14.92
N ASN A 18 -6.58 0.49 -14.42
CA ASN A 18 -6.68 1.85 -13.91
C ASN A 18 -7.62 1.99 -12.67
N GLN A 19 -7.99 0.88 -12.04
CA GLN A 19 -8.76 0.86 -10.81
C GLN A 19 -7.82 1.05 -9.61
N ASP A 20 -8.38 1.41 -8.46
CA ASP A 20 -7.61 1.68 -7.24
C ASP A 20 -7.23 0.42 -6.44
N PHE A 21 -7.35 -0.74 -7.05
CA PHE A 21 -7.04 -2.02 -6.41
C PHE A 21 -6.39 -3.01 -7.39
N VAL A 22 -5.67 -3.97 -6.84
CA VAL A 22 -5.22 -5.15 -7.57
C VAL A 22 -5.87 -6.39 -6.99
N VAL A 23 -6.02 -7.43 -7.81
CA VAL A 23 -6.56 -8.73 -7.38
C VAL A 23 -5.49 -9.78 -7.57
N ILE A 24 -5.24 -10.55 -6.50
CA ILE A 24 -4.37 -11.72 -6.55
C ILE A 24 -5.28 -12.95 -6.60
N GLU A 25 -5.24 -13.66 -7.72
CA GLU A 25 -5.97 -14.90 -7.87
C GLU A 25 -5.15 -16.08 -7.35
N SER A 26 -5.81 -16.98 -6.63
CA SER A 26 -5.17 -18.16 -6.07
C SER A 26 -6.17 -19.33 -6.06
N ASN A 27 -6.18 -20.06 -7.16
CA ASN A 27 -7.11 -21.18 -7.35
C ASN A 27 -6.99 -22.24 -6.24
N GLY A 28 -8.12 -22.69 -5.75
CA GLY A 28 -8.20 -23.72 -4.72
C GLY A 28 -7.99 -23.21 -3.30
N LYS A 29 -7.78 -21.91 -3.10
CA LYS A 29 -7.63 -21.34 -1.75
C LYS A 29 -8.96 -20.80 -1.25
N SER A 30 -9.29 -21.11 0.00
CA SER A 30 -10.54 -20.63 0.61
C SER A 30 -10.39 -19.20 1.13
N GLN A 31 -11.51 -18.51 1.17
CA GLN A 31 -11.61 -17.17 1.78
C GLN A 31 -11.05 -17.17 3.21
N LYS A 32 -11.52 -18.11 4.03
CA LYS A 32 -11.08 -18.26 5.42
C LYS A 32 -9.58 -18.52 5.53
N GLY A 33 -9.06 -19.45 4.72
CA GLY A 33 -7.64 -19.81 4.75
C GLY A 33 -6.74 -18.63 4.40
N MET A 34 -7.09 -17.88 3.37
CA MET A 34 -6.32 -16.70 2.95
C MET A 34 -6.41 -15.58 3.99
N PHE A 35 -7.59 -15.35 4.55
CA PHE A 35 -7.76 -14.38 5.63
C PHE A 35 -6.84 -14.69 6.82
N GLU A 36 -6.86 -15.96 7.29
CA GLU A 36 -6.02 -16.36 8.42
C GLU A 36 -4.52 -16.28 8.10
N ALA A 37 -4.13 -16.64 6.88
CA ALA A 37 -2.74 -16.55 6.45
C ALA A 37 -2.23 -15.11 6.44
N ILE A 38 -3.00 -14.18 5.90
CA ILE A 38 -2.64 -12.77 5.89
C ILE A 38 -2.65 -12.19 7.31
N LYS A 39 -3.68 -12.50 8.09
CA LYS A 39 -3.79 -12.02 9.47
C LYS A 39 -2.59 -12.46 10.31
N SER A 40 -2.23 -13.74 10.28
CA SER A 40 -1.10 -14.26 11.05
C SER A 40 0.25 -13.80 10.53
N GLY A 41 0.37 -13.52 9.23
CA GLY A 41 1.60 -13.07 8.59
C GLY A 41 1.68 -11.57 8.35
N ILE A 42 0.83 -10.77 8.98
CA ILE A 42 0.69 -9.35 8.63
C ILE A 42 2.00 -8.56 8.75
N ASN A 43 2.82 -8.84 9.76
CA ASN A 43 4.09 -8.14 9.92
C ASN A 43 5.04 -8.43 8.76
N LYS A 44 5.06 -9.65 8.27
CA LYS A 44 5.90 -10.04 7.13
C LYS A 44 5.32 -9.52 5.82
N VAL A 45 4.03 -9.61 5.65
CA VAL A 45 3.32 -9.12 4.45
C VAL A 45 3.56 -7.63 4.26
N LEU A 46 3.55 -6.86 5.35
CA LEU A 46 3.76 -5.41 5.33
C LEU A 46 5.22 -5.00 5.60
N LEU A 47 6.17 -5.93 5.49
CA LEU A 47 7.61 -5.64 5.58
C LEU A 47 8.02 -5.02 6.91
N ASN A 48 7.59 -5.61 8.02
CA ASN A 48 7.85 -5.16 9.39
C ASN A 48 7.41 -3.71 9.64
N PRO A 49 6.11 -3.41 9.50
CA PRO A 49 5.58 -2.07 9.67
C PRO A 49 5.52 -1.66 11.13
N GLU A 50 5.44 -0.36 11.35
CA GLU A 50 4.91 0.18 12.59
C GLU A 50 3.40 0.31 12.42
N ILE A 51 2.64 -0.56 13.10
CA ILE A 51 1.18 -0.61 12.96
C ILE A 51 0.54 0.39 13.90
N GLU A 52 -0.27 1.28 13.34
CA GLU A 52 -1.03 2.27 14.09
C GLU A 52 -2.42 1.75 14.44
N LYS A 53 -3.07 1.04 13.50
CA LYS A 53 -4.43 0.53 13.70
C LYS A 53 -4.68 -0.66 12.81
N ILE A 54 -5.34 -1.70 13.36
CA ILE A 54 -5.85 -2.84 12.59
C ILE A 54 -7.33 -2.98 12.87
N GLU A 55 -8.12 -3.10 11.81
CA GLU A 55 -9.55 -3.42 11.90
C GLU A 55 -9.82 -4.63 11.01
N GLU A 56 -10.68 -5.52 11.45
CA GLU A 56 -11.05 -6.68 10.65
C GLU A 56 -12.54 -6.97 10.71
N THR A 57 -13.05 -7.47 9.59
CA THR A 57 -14.36 -8.12 9.52
C THR A 57 -14.08 -9.59 9.21
N GLU A 58 -14.48 -10.47 10.09
CA GLU A 58 -14.11 -11.88 10.06
C GLU A 58 -14.26 -12.49 8.66
N TYR A 59 -13.17 -13.05 8.16
CA TYR A 59 -13.01 -13.69 6.86
C TYR A 59 -13.28 -12.81 5.64
N THR A 60 -13.67 -11.54 5.85
CA THR A 60 -14.05 -10.64 4.77
C THR A 60 -12.98 -9.60 4.45
N THR A 61 -12.55 -8.84 5.47
CA THR A 61 -11.56 -7.76 5.28
C THR A 61 -10.57 -7.68 6.43
N ILE A 62 -9.36 -7.21 6.09
CA ILE A 62 -8.37 -6.72 7.05
C ILE A 62 -7.95 -5.33 6.57
N SER A 63 -8.08 -4.33 7.43
CA SER A 63 -7.70 -2.95 7.14
C SER A 63 -6.63 -2.52 8.12
N VAL A 64 -5.52 -1.99 7.62
CA VAL A 64 -4.36 -1.61 8.44
C VAL A 64 -3.94 -0.19 8.10
N ILE A 65 -3.74 0.61 9.14
CA ILE A 65 -3.03 1.89 9.03
C ILE A 65 -1.65 1.66 9.64
N ALA A 66 -0.61 1.88 8.86
CA ALA A 66 0.75 1.57 9.26
C ALA A 66 1.75 2.53 8.63
N ALA A 67 2.98 2.47 9.12
CA ALA A 67 4.09 3.21 8.55
C ALA A 67 5.27 2.29 8.32
N ASN A 68 5.93 2.47 7.18
CA ASN A 68 7.19 1.80 6.86
C ASN A 68 8.25 2.85 6.57
N LYS A 69 9.48 2.55 6.96
CA LYS A 69 10.63 3.35 6.53
C LYS A 69 10.81 3.19 5.03
N ILE A 70 11.05 4.29 4.35
CA ILE A 70 11.31 4.26 2.92
C ILE A 70 12.70 3.67 2.69
N ARG A 71 12.78 2.73 1.76
CA ARG A 71 14.03 2.09 1.35
C ARG A 71 15.09 3.15 1.00
N HIS A 72 16.32 2.95 1.46
CA HIS A 72 17.43 3.86 1.28
C HIS A 72 17.30 5.21 2.00
N SER A 73 16.32 5.35 2.90
CA SER A 73 16.22 6.53 3.74
C SER A 73 15.89 6.14 5.17
N ASN A 74 16.78 6.48 6.11
CA ASN A 74 16.56 6.23 7.53
C ASN A 74 15.65 7.29 8.17
N PHE A 75 15.32 8.34 7.43
CA PHE A 75 14.66 9.52 7.99
C PHE A 75 13.21 9.68 7.52
N LEU A 76 12.81 8.94 6.49
CA LEU A 76 11.48 9.08 5.90
C LEU A 76 10.63 7.85 6.24
N SER A 77 9.45 8.08 6.78
CA SER A 77 8.45 7.05 7.02
C SER A 77 7.21 7.31 6.18
N PHE A 78 6.81 6.32 5.41
CA PHE A 78 5.60 6.35 4.60
C PHE A 78 4.44 5.79 5.41
N ARG A 79 3.42 6.61 5.67
CA ARG A 79 2.16 6.17 6.28
C ARG A 79 1.12 5.90 5.21
N TYR A 80 0.43 4.79 5.36
CA TYR A 80 -0.56 4.34 4.39
C TYR A 80 -1.68 3.57 5.09
N LYS A 81 -2.79 3.45 4.38
CA LYS A 81 -3.84 2.50 4.72
C LYS A 81 -3.84 1.41 3.67
N ILE A 82 -3.85 0.16 4.09
CA ILE A 82 -3.98 -0.96 3.19
C ILE A 82 -5.19 -1.79 3.60
N GLU A 83 -5.99 -2.19 2.62
CA GLU A 83 -7.14 -3.06 2.85
C GLU A 83 -7.03 -4.31 1.99
N PHE A 84 -7.13 -5.45 2.66
CA PHE A 84 -7.24 -6.76 2.02
C PHE A 84 -8.70 -7.19 2.09
N SER A 85 -9.28 -7.56 0.97
CA SER A 85 -10.64 -8.11 0.89
C SER A 85 -10.58 -9.52 0.33
N PHE A 86 -11.27 -10.45 0.97
CA PHE A 86 -11.14 -11.87 0.72
C PHE A 86 -12.42 -12.47 0.15
N LYS A 87 -12.25 -13.32 -0.83
CA LYS A 87 -13.28 -14.24 -1.31
C LYS A 87 -12.60 -15.53 -1.72
N ASP A 88 -13.36 -16.59 -1.98
CA ASP A 88 -12.76 -17.82 -2.46
C ASP A 88 -11.95 -17.58 -3.73
N ASN A 89 -10.74 -18.10 -3.76
CA ASN A 89 -9.78 -18.02 -4.86
C ASN A 89 -9.19 -16.62 -5.15
N ALA A 90 -9.46 -15.60 -4.33
CA ALA A 90 -8.91 -14.26 -4.64
C ALA A 90 -8.79 -13.36 -3.41
N VAL A 91 -7.77 -12.51 -3.44
CA VAL A 91 -7.58 -11.40 -2.49
C VAL A 91 -7.49 -10.11 -3.28
N LYS A 92 -8.27 -9.11 -2.87
CA LYS A 92 -8.19 -7.75 -3.39
C LYS A 92 -7.36 -6.90 -2.45
N ILE A 93 -6.42 -6.13 -3.00
CA ILE A 93 -5.56 -5.21 -2.24
C ILE A 93 -5.80 -3.79 -2.72
N GLN A 94 -6.04 -2.89 -1.77
CA GLN A 94 -6.16 -1.46 -2.02
C GLN A 94 -5.20 -0.72 -1.08
N ILE A 95 -4.37 0.17 -1.64
CA ILE A 95 -3.40 0.97 -0.87
C ILE A 95 -3.76 2.43 -1.02
N THR A 96 -3.89 3.14 0.10
CA THR A 96 -4.14 4.58 0.14
C THR A 96 -2.96 5.29 0.79
N TYR A 97 -2.39 6.25 0.08
CA TYR A 97 -1.34 7.11 0.62
C TYR A 97 -1.93 8.04 1.67
N ILE A 98 -1.30 8.13 2.83
CA ILE A 98 -1.69 9.09 3.87
C ILE A 98 -0.70 10.24 3.86
N ASP A 99 0.56 10.00 4.25
CA ASP A 99 1.60 11.01 4.26
C ASP A 99 2.99 10.37 4.32
N ILE A 100 4.01 11.22 4.24
CA ILE A 100 5.39 10.85 4.54
C ILE A 100 5.89 11.81 5.60
N ILE A 101 6.47 11.25 6.66
CA ILE A 101 7.03 12.00 7.77
C ILE A 101 8.55 11.90 7.71
N GLY A 102 9.24 13.05 7.69
CA GLY A 102 10.68 13.10 7.72
C GLY A 102 11.18 14.45 8.23
N TYR A 103 12.26 14.45 9.01
CA TYR A 103 12.88 15.68 9.54
C TYR A 103 11.87 16.64 10.19
N LYS A 104 10.88 16.13 10.93
CA LYS A 104 9.80 16.91 11.56
C LYS A 104 8.84 17.55 10.56
N LYS A 105 8.86 17.13 9.30
CA LYS A 105 7.92 17.59 8.26
C LYS A 105 7.00 16.47 7.86
N VAL A 106 5.75 16.83 7.58
CA VAL A 106 4.75 15.92 6.99
C VAL A 106 4.64 16.24 5.51
N MET A 107 4.82 15.22 4.67
CA MET A 107 4.72 15.37 3.22
C MET A 107 3.52 14.59 2.69
N TYR A 108 2.62 15.30 2.05
CA TYR A 108 1.41 14.71 1.49
C TYR A 108 1.68 14.19 0.07
N PHE A 109 0.79 13.35 -0.43
CA PHE A 109 0.86 12.84 -1.80
C PHE A 109 0.96 13.98 -2.81
N LYS A 110 0.12 14.98 -2.63
CA LYS A 110 0.14 16.23 -3.40
C LYS A 110 -0.18 17.39 -2.49
N LYS A 111 0.23 18.58 -2.91
CA LYS A 111 -0.07 19.81 -2.20
C LYS A 111 -1.58 20.04 -2.12
N GLU A 112 -2.07 20.32 -0.91
CA GLU A 112 -3.45 20.75 -0.72
C GLU A 112 -3.56 22.25 -0.96
N SER A 113 -4.55 22.66 -1.78
CA SER A 113 -4.80 24.07 -2.05
C SER A 113 -5.12 24.84 -0.77
N GLY A 114 -4.56 26.05 -0.64
CA GLY A 114 -4.92 26.98 0.42
C GLY A 114 -4.13 26.90 1.71
N LYS A 115 -3.15 25.98 1.81
CA LYS A 115 -2.29 25.88 2.98
C LYS A 115 -0.87 26.34 2.64
N GLU A 116 -0.43 27.46 3.20
CA GLU A 116 0.89 28.03 2.91
C GLU A 116 2.05 27.07 3.24
N TYR A 117 1.95 26.35 4.36
CA TYR A 117 2.99 25.44 4.77
C TYR A 117 3.11 24.21 3.86
N ASP A 118 2.13 23.97 3.00
CA ASP A 118 2.14 22.82 2.09
C ASP A 118 2.92 23.09 0.80
N LYS A 119 3.43 24.31 0.60
CA LYS A 119 4.13 24.70 -0.63
C LYS A 119 5.32 23.79 -0.98
N ASN A 120 5.99 23.24 0.02
CA ASN A 120 7.19 22.43 -0.16
C ASN A 120 7.06 21.02 0.40
N VAL A 121 5.85 20.57 0.74
CA VAL A 121 5.65 19.28 1.41
C VAL A 121 5.04 18.20 0.53
N SER A 122 4.83 18.48 -0.75
CA SER A 122 4.38 17.45 -1.71
C SER A 122 5.53 16.49 -2.01
N PHE A 123 5.33 15.21 -1.71
CA PHE A 123 6.34 14.19 -1.98
C PHE A 123 6.37 13.76 -3.44
N LEU A 124 5.21 13.56 -4.04
CA LEU A 124 5.11 12.98 -5.37
C LEU A 124 4.77 13.95 -6.47
N VAL A 125 3.88 14.90 -6.22
CA VAL A 125 3.36 15.77 -7.27
C VAL A 125 4.01 17.15 -7.17
N LYS A 126 4.75 17.54 -8.21
CA LYS A 126 5.36 18.88 -8.33
C LYS A 126 4.29 19.94 -8.55
N GLU A 127 4.66 21.23 -8.35
CA GLU A 127 3.76 22.37 -8.59
C GLU A 127 3.19 22.38 -10.01
N ASN A 128 3.96 21.95 -11.01
CA ASN A 128 3.53 21.87 -12.40
C ASN A 128 2.65 20.64 -12.71
N GLY A 129 2.27 19.85 -11.69
CA GLY A 129 1.45 18.66 -11.83
C GLY A 129 2.19 17.40 -12.27
N LYS A 130 3.48 17.49 -12.53
CA LYS A 130 4.28 16.30 -12.88
C LYS A 130 4.62 15.48 -11.65
N ILE A 131 4.69 14.16 -11.83
CA ILE A 131 5.04 13.22 -10.76
C ILE A 131 6.57 13.07 -10.71
N ARG A 132 7.13 13.08 -9.50
CA ARG A 132 8.57 12.88 -9.30
C ARG A 132 8.91 11.41 -9.54
N SER A 133 9.78 11.17 -10.53
CA SER A 133 10.08 9.79 -10.97
C SER A 133 10.76 8.94 -9.90
N TYR A 134 11.70 9.51 -9.16
CA TYR A 134 12.44 8.77 -8.13
C TYR A 134 11.51 8.35 -6.99
N GLU A 135 10.73 9.28 -6.47
CA GLU A 135 9.79 9.05 -5.37
C GLU A 135 8.68 8.10 -5.79
N ARG A 136 8.22 8.22 -7.04
CA ARG A 136 7.27 7.27 -7.61
C ARG A 136 7.82 5.85 -7.59
N GLY A 137 9.06 5.67 -8.02
CA GLY A 137 9.71 4.37 -8.04
C GLY A 137 9.82 3.73 -6.66
N LEU A 138 10.13 4.54 -5.63
CA LEU A 138 10.20 4.03 -4.25
C LEU A 138 8.88 3.44 -3.78
N LEU A 139 7.77 4.12 -4.07
CA LEU A 139 6.44 3.66 -3.66
C LEU A 139 5.94 2.51 -4.52
N GLU A 140 6.25 2.48 -5.80
CA GLU A 140 5.91 1.35 -6.66
C GLU A 140 6.66 0.09 -6.22
N ASP A 141 7.95 0.20 -5.89
CA ASP A 141 8.74 -0.92 -5.36
C ASP A 141 8.15 -1.44 -4.04
N PHE A 142 7.73 -0.53 -3.15
CA PHE A 142 7.06 -0.90 -1.91
C PHE A 142 5.80 -1.72 -2.17
N SER A 143 4.95 -1.28 -3.09
CA SER A 143 3.73 -2.01 -3.42
C SER A 143 4.02 -3.36 -4.07
N ASP A 144 5.04 -3.45 -4.92
CA ASP A 144 5.46 -4.71 -5.53
C ASP A 144 5.91 -5.72 -4.47
N ASP A 145 6.65 -5.26 -3.48
CA ASP A 145 7.10 -6.10 -2.38
C ASP A 145 5.92 -6.62 -1.54
N ILE A 146 4.93 -5.76 -1.26
CA ILE A 146 3.71 -6.17 -0.55
C ILE A 146 2.95 -7.23 -1.35
N ILE A 147 2.79 -7.04 -2.65
CA ILE A 147 2.13 -8.03 -3.50
C ILE A 147 2.88 -9.36 -3.47
N SER A 148 4.20 -9.33 -3.58
CA SER A 148 5.03 -10.53 -3.52
C SER A 148 4.89 -11.27 -2.19
N GLU A 149 4.94 -10.55 -1.08
CA GLU A 149 4.78 -11.16 0.26
C GLU A 149 3.35 -11.68 0.48
N THR A 150 2.35 -10.99 -0.06
CA THR A 150 0.97 -11.46 -0.02
C THR A 150 0.82 -12.79 -0.76
N LYS A 151 1.38 -12.89 -1.96
CA LYS A 151 1.36 -14.14 -2.73
C LYS A 151 2.04 -15.27 -1.98
N ARG A 152 3.17 -14.98 -1.33
CA ARG A 152 3.91 -15.97 -0.55
C ARG A 152 3.09 -16.48 0.63
N ALA A 153 2.44 -15.58 1.36
CA ALA A 153 1.57 -15.95 2.48
C ALA A 153 0.39 -16.80 2.03
N ILE A 154 -0.26 -16.42 0.92
CA ILE A 154 -1.41 -17.14 0.37
C ILE A 154 -1.05 -18.57 -0.06
N LYS A 155 0.15 -18.78 -0.60
CA LYS A 155 0.59 -20.13 -0.99
C LYS A 155 0.57 -21.12 0.17
N GLN A 156 0.74 -20.63 1.38
CA GLN A 156 0.75 -21.45 2.59
C GLN A 156 -0.65 -21.62 3.20
N ALA A 157 -1.65 -20.96 2.62
CA ALA A 157 -3.03 -21.03 3.11
C ALA A 157 -3.68 -22.38 2.77
N TRP A 158 -4.64 -22.77 3.62
CA TRP A 158 -5.45 -23.97 3.42
C TRP A 158 -6.58 -23.76 2.42
#